data_908b659206e2a6e197212b1f989ea635
#
_entry.id   908b659206e2a6e197212b1f989ea635
#
_cell.length_a   1.000
_cell.length_b   1.000
_cell.length_c   1.000
_cell.angle_alpha   90.00
_cell.angle_beta   90.00
_cell.angle_gamma   90.00
#
_symmetry.space_group_name_H-M   'P 1'
#
loop_
_entity.id
_entity.type
_entity.pdbx_description
1 polymer ?
#
loop_
_entity_poly.entity_id
_entity_poly.type
_entity_poly.pdbx_seq_one_letter_code
_entity_poly.pdbx_strand_id
1 'polypeptide(L)'
;PLSIRTFDDGTANITQMSLFYRDIKTNPLKAALHLLLGKKYNREKIKSASDLHYTVYRGVNNITDKIEILEMLRENTSDVENRKVLKIMLGSIYSELVDCSEDEVYIQNYIHRQCIDEEMLYIPHPREDLSRINVPFVSDWRISEQIIVDFISCGYEVYLYGFPSSTFFNLSSNAHVKCCIFMTDKLREEFKD
;
A
#
# COMPACT_ATOMS: atom_id res chain seq x y z
N PRO A 1 -14.51 14.06 27.77
CA PRO A 1 -13.95 12.78 27.35
C PRO A 1 -13.23 12.99 26.02
N LEU A 2 -12.05 12.39 25.87
CA LEU A 2 -11.28 12.45 24.64
C LEU A 2 -11.93 11.48 23.63
N SER A 3 -12.35 12.00 22.48
CA SER A 3 -12.84 11.18 21.36
C SER A 3 -11.62 10.69 20.56
N ILE A 4 -11.53 9.37 20.33
CA ILE A 4 -10.48 8.77 19.52
C ILE A 4 -11.07 8.41 18.18
N ARG A 5 -10.52 9.00 17.11
CA ARG A 5 -10.81 8.63 15.74
C ARG A 5 -9.57 8.04 15.11
N THR A 6 -9.74 6.96 14.38
CA THR A 6 -8.67 6.25 13.70
C THR A 6 -8.91 6.25 12.19
N PHE A 7 -7.90 5.94 11.42
CA PHE A 7 -7.97 5.83 9.96
C PHE A 7 -7.04 4.71 9.47
N ASP A 8 -7.21 4.32 8.23
CA ASP A 8 -6.39 3.30 7.60
C ASP A 8 -4.91 3.70 7.57
N ASP A 9 -4.03 2.74 7.87
CA ASP A 9 -2.59 2.82 7.63
C ASP A 9 -2.23 1.69 6.65
N GLY A 10 -2.41 1.95 5.37
CA GLY A 10 -2.36 0.91 4.35
C GLY A 10 -3.39 -0.19 4.63
N THR A 11 -3.03 -1.44 4.42
CA THR A 11 -3.90 -2.61 4.67
C THR A 11 -3.78 -3.18 6.08
N ALA A 12 -3.00 -2.55 6.97
CA ALA A 12 -2.69 -3.11 8.29
C ALA A 12 -3.92 -3.36 9.18
N ASN A 13 -4.96 -2.55 9.03
CA ASN A 13 -6.20 -2.68 9.81
C ASN A 13 -7.19 -3.72 9.27
N ILE A 14 -6.97 -4.27 8.07
CA ILE A 14 -7.83 -5.30 7.46
C ILE A 14 -7.12 -6.65 7.28
N THR A 15 -5.79 -6.67 7.26
CA THR A 15 -5.00 -7.88 7.07
C THR A 15 -4.80 -8.63 8.38
N GLN A 16 -5.29 -9.86 8.48
CA GLN A 16 -5.18 -10.69 9.70
C GLN A 16 -3.73 -10.96 10.15
N MET A 17 -2.78 -10.97 9.22
CA MET A 17 -1.35 -11.12 9.49
C MET A 17 -0.71 -9.86 10.09
N SER A 18 -1.41 -8.74 10.13
CA SER A 18 -0.88 -7.46 10.60
C SER A 18 -0.69 -7.41 12.11
N LEU A 19 0.04 -6.37 12.54
CA LEU A 19 0.25 -6.09 13.95
C LEU A 19 -1.06 -5.83 14.74
N PHE A 20 -2.17 -5.50 14.08
CA PHE A 20 -3.46 -5.27 14.75
C PHE A 20 -4.17 -6.55 15.16
N TYR A 21 -3.87 -7.68 14.50
CA TYR A 21 -4.52 -8.97 14.75
C TYR A 21 -3.58 -10.00 15.37
N ARG A 22 -2.26 -9.83 15.27
CA ARG A 22 -1.30 -10.74 15.94
C ARG A 22 -1.29 -10.54 17.45
N ASP A 23 -1.38 -11.63 18.21
CA ASP A 23 -1.13 -11.65 19.65
C ASP A 23 0.35 -11.41 19.92
N ILE A 24 0.70 -10.19 20.28
CA ILE A 24 2.07 -9.86 20.70
C ILE A 24 2.17 -10.08 22.21
N LYS A 25 2.85 -11.14 22.62
CA LYS A 25 3.26 -11.35 24.02
C LYS A 25 4.16 -10.19 24.45
N THR A 26 3.59 -9.25 25.19
CA THR A 26 4.36 -8.13 25.74
C THR A 26 5.20 -8.63 26.93
N ASN A 27 6.49 -8.35 26.88
CA ASN A 27 7.36 -8.59 28.05
C ASN A 27 6.84 -7.75 29.22
N PRO A 28 6.53 -8.36 30.39
CA PRO A 28 5.94 -7.66 31.54
C PRO A 28 6.80 -6.51 32.05
N LEU A 29 8.13 -6.60 31.98
CA LEU A 29 9.05 -5.51 32.32
C LEU A 29 8.90 -4.31 31.38
N LYS A 30 8.74 -4.57 30.08
CA LYS A 30 8.50 -3.54 29.07
C LYS A 30 7.13 -2.88 29.26
N ALA A 31 6.12 -3.66 29.66
CA ALA A 31 4.79 -3.14 29.95
C ALA A 31 4.80 -2.23 31.19
N ALA A 32 5.51 -2.61 32.25
CA ALA A 32 5.69 -1.79 33.45
C ALA A 32 6.44 -0.48 33.15
N LEU A 33 7.52 -0.55 32.35
CA LEU A 33 8.25 0.64 31.94
C LEU A 33 7.38 1.59 31.12
N HIS A 34 6.57 1.07 30.18
CA HIS A 34 5.64 1.87 29.41
C HIS A 34 4.60 2.57 30.30
N LEU A 35 4.12 1.91 31.34
CA LEU A 35 3.19 2.48 32.30
C LEU A 35 3.84 3.64 33.09
N LEU A 36 5.08 3.43 33.56
CA LEU A 36 5.87 4.45 34.26
C LEU A 36 6.16 5.68 33.38
N LEU A 37 6.38 5.46 32.07
CA LEU A 37 6.57 6.52 31.08
C LEU A 37 5.25 7.18 30.62
N GLY A 38 4.13 6.87 31.28
CA GLY A 38 2.83 7.49 31.00
C GLY A 38 2.14 7.01 29.73
N LYS A 39 2.55 5.87 29.14
CA LYS A 39 1.89 5.28 27.99
C LYS A 39 0.54 4.70 28.39
N LYS A 40 -0.52 5.51 28.22
CA LYS A 40 -1.90 5.17 28.63
C LYS A 40 -2.61 4.22 27.65
N TYR A 41 -2.22 4.22 26.38
CA TYR A 41 -2.89 3.49 25.31
C TYR A 41 -1.97 2.42 24.71
N ASN A 42 -2.49 1.22 24.60
CA ASN A 42 -1.97 0.15 23.76
C ASN A 42 -2.95 -0.11 22.61
N ARG A 43 -2.61 -1.01 21.70
CA ARG A 43 -3.43 -1.33 20.53
C ARG A 43 -4.86 -1.72 20.88
N GLU A 44 -5.04 -2.62 21.84
CA GLU A 44 -6.37 -3.10 22.26
C GLU A 44 -7.21 -1.95 22.86
N LYS A 45 -6.57 -1.09 23.64
CA LYS A 45 -7.25 0.11 24.16
C LYS A 45 -7.60 1.11 23.06
N ILE A 46 -6.77 1.25 22.03
CA ILE A 46 -7.08 2.11 20.88
C ILE A 46 -8.26 1.54 20.12
N LYS A 47 -8.28 0.24 19.80
CA LYS A 47 -9.41 -0.42 19.15
C LYS A 47 -10.70 -0.23 19.93
N SER A 48 -10.68 -0.56 21.24
CA SER A 48 -11.88 -0.52 22.09
C SER A 48 -12.36 0.92 22.38
N ALA A 49 -11.46 1.89 22.38
CA ALA A 49 -11.76 3.31 22.63
C ALA A 49 -11.99 4.11 21.35
N SER A 50 -11.85 3.51 20.18
CA SER A 50 -12.14 4.16 18.91
C SER A 50 -13.63 4.43 18.79
N ASP A 51 -14.00 5.70 18.71
CA ASP A 51 -15.39 6.14 18.51
C ASP A 51 -15.79 6.01 17.05
N LEU A 52 -14.85 6.14 16.14
CA LEU A 52 -15.04 6.06 14.70
C LEU A 52 -13.73 5.72 14.02
N HIS A 53 -13.79 4.87 12.99
CA HIS A 53 -12.67 4.55 12.11
C HIS A 53 -12.99 4.94 10.68
N TYR A 54 -12.16 5.77 10.09
CA TYR A 54 -12.27 6.14 8.68
C TYR A 54 -11.52 5.12 7.82
N THR A 55 -12.21 4.54 6.85
CA THR A 55 -11.65 3.51 5.97
C THR A 55 -12.02 3.74 4.51
N VAL A 56 -11.13 3.36 3.61
CA VAL A 56 -11.40 3.30 2.18
C VAL A 56 -11.89 1.92 1.75
N TYR A 57 -11.79 0.92 2.64
CA TYR A 57 -12.09 -0.47 2.35
C TYR A 57 -13.56 -0.79 2.60
N ARG A 58 -14.23 -1.31 1.56
CA ARG A 58 -15.64 -1.71 1.62
C ARG A 58 -15.77 -3.23 1.76
N GLY A 59 -16.73 -3.67 2.56
CA GLY A 59 -17.09 -5.09 2.62
C GLY A 59 -16.06 -6.01 3.27
N VAL A 60 -15.06 -5.46 3.98
CA VAL A 60 -14.07 -6.22 4.73
C VAL A 60 -14.17 -5.93 6.23
N ASN A 61 -13.79 -6.91 7.06
CA ASN A 61 -13.71 -6.72 8.50
C ASN A 61 -12.59 -5.73 8.83
N ASN A 62 -12.87 -4.82 9.75
CA ASN A 62 -11.92 -3.82 10.20
C ASN A 62 -11.66 -3.95 11.72
N ILE A 63 -10.75 -3.13 12.24
CA ILE A 63 -10.38 -3.13 13.68
C ILE A 63 -11.53 -2.74 14.62
N THR A 64 -12.60 -2.16 14.10
CA THR A 64 -13.82 -1.78 14.80
C THR A 64 -15.01 -1.84 13.83
N ASP A 65 -16.21 -2.09 14.39
CA ASP A 65 -17.46 -2.08 13.62
C ASP A 65 -18.00 -0.66 13.35
N LYS A 66 -17.44 0.34 14.04
CA LYS A 66 -17.83 1.76 13.88
C LYS A 66 -16.99 2.39 12.77
N ILE A 67 -17.38 2.17 11.53
CA ILE A 67 -16.64 2.64 10.35
C ILE A 67 -17.40 3.73 9.60
N GLU A 68 -16.64 4.66 9.01
CA GLU A 68 -17.10 5.60 8.00
C GLU A 68 -16.23 5.42 6.74
N ILE A 69 -16.90 5.10 5.63
CA ILE A 69 -16.21 4.84 4.37
C ILE A 69 -15.89 6.17 3.69
N LEU A 70 -14.60 6.40 3.43
CA LEU A 70 -14.15 7.55 2.67
C LEU A 70 -14.08 7.22 1.19
N GLU A 71 -14.72 8.05 0.36
CA GLU A 71 -14.56 8.00 -1.09
C GLU A 71 -13.33 8.84 -1.48
N MET A 72 -12.15 8.22 -1.42
CA MET A 72 -10.89 8.91 -1.74
C MET A 72 -10.71 9.20 -3.23
N LEU A 73 -11.32 8.41 -4.08
CA LEU A 73 -11.09 8.43 -5.52
C LEU A 73 -12.43 8.69 -6.22
N ARG A 74 -12.81 9.96 -6.32
CA ARG A 74 -13.89 10.35 -7.23
C ARG A 74 -13.36 10.28 -8.66
N GLU A 75 -13.80 9.29 -9.39
CA GLU A 75 -13.61 9.24 -10.83
C GLU A 75 -14.40 10.37 -11.46
N ASN A 76 -13.74 11.40 -11.92
CA ASN A 76 -14.29 12.23 -13.00
C ASN A 76 -14.11 11.43 -14.30
N THR A 77 -14.91 10.37 -14.45
CA THR A 77 -14.93 9.59 -15.69
C THR A 77 -15.58 10.46 -16.77
N SER A 78 -14.77 11.23 -17.48
CA SER A 78 -15.14 11.65 -18.81
C SER A 78 -15.27 10.36 -19.64
N ASP A 79 -16.39 10.20 -20.33
CA ASP A 79 -16.58 9.15 -21.35
C ASP A 79 -15.59 9.40 -22.49
N VAL A 80 -14.33 8.98 -22.27
CA VAL A 80 -13.29 9.04 -23.29
C VAL A 80 -13.40 7.78 -24.12
N GLU A 81 -13.95 7.90 -25.31
CA GLU A 81 -13.87 6.84 -26.32
C GLU A 81 -12.40 6.65 -26.73
N ASN A 82 -11.94 5.42 -26.85
CA ASN A 82 -10.58 5.05 -27.26
C ASN A 82 -9.46 5.51 -26.30
N ARG A 83 -9.48 5.00 -25.08
CA ARG A 83 -8.42 5.22 -24.09
C ARG A 83 -7.06 4.68 -24.56
N LYS A 84 -6.01 5.47 -24.31
CA LYS A 84 -4.63 5.02 -24.57
C LYS A 84 -4.17 4.12 -23.43
N VAL A 85 -3.44 3.07 -23.76
CA VAL A 85 -2.83 2.19 -22.74
C VAL A 85 -1.60 2.89 -22.13
N LEU A 86 -1.53 2.88 -20.79
CA LEU A 86 -0.37 3.31 -20.03
C LEU A 86 0.06 2.17 -19.11
N LYS A 87 1.30 1.73 -19.22
CA LYS A 87 1.90 0.75 -18.32
C LYS A 87 2.62 1.49 -17.18
N ILE A 88 2.25 1.18 -15.96
CA ILE A 88 2.84 1.77 -14.74
C ILE A 88 3.44 0.66 -13.90
N MET A 89 4.70 0.84 -13.49
CA MET A 89 5.36 0.01 -12.50
C MET A 89 5.39 0.72 -11.16
N LEU A 90 4.87 0.09 -10.11
CA LEU A 90 5.00 0.56 -8.74
C LEU A 90 6.30 0.08 -8.13
N GLY A 91 7.08 1.01 -7.61
CA GLY A 91 8.24 0.73 -6.78
C GLY A 91 7.86 0.13 -5.43
N SER A 92 8.82 -0.47 -4.77
CA SER A 92 8.63 -1.14 -3.48
C SER A 92 9.88 -1.05 -2.62
N ILE A 93 9.75 -1.31 -1.32
CA ILE A 93 10.90 -1.50 -0.44
C ILE A 93 11.39 -2.95 -0.63
N TYR A 94 12.24 -3.15 -1.63
CA TYR A 94 12.69 -4.50 -2.04
C TYR A 94 13.34 -5.28 -0.90
N SER A 95 14.06 -4.62 0.01
CA SER A 95 14.64 -5.25 1.21
C SER A 95 13.59 -5.80 2.21
N GLU A 96 12.36 -5.32 2.15
CA GLU A 96 11.26 -5.85 2.96
C GLU A 96 10.60 -7.08 2.31
N LEU A 97 10.79 -7.27 1.00
CA LEU A 97 10.18 -8.36 0.24
C LEU A 97 10.99 -9.67 0.24
N VAL A 98 12.29 -9.59 0.49
CA VAL A 98 13.23 -10.71 0.37
C VAL A 98 14.06 -10.91 1.66
N ASP A 99 14.75 -12.05 1.76
CA ASP A 99 15.51 -12.39 2.96
C ASP A 99 16.99 -11.99 2.88
N CYS A 100 17.53 -11.74 1.70
CA CYS A 100 18.94 -11.39 1.50
C CYS A 100 19.15 -10.22 0.53
N SER A 101 20.29 -9.56 0.64
CA SER A 101 20.65 -8.39 -0.17
C SER A 101 20.90 -8.73 -1.64
N GLU A 102 21.34 -9.95 -1.94
CA GLU A 102 21.57 -10.42 -3.29
C GLU A 102 20.24 -10.51 -4.06
N ASP A 103 19.21 -11.02 -3.43
CA ASP A 103 17.86 -11.11 -4.00
C ASP A 103 17.20 -9.72 -4.12
N GLU A 104 17.46 -8.81 -3.16
CA GLU A 104 17.04 -7.40 -3.27
C GLU A 104 17.57 -6.77 -4.55
N VAL A 105 18.90 -6.84 -4.77
CA VAL A 105 19.57 -6.28 -5.95
C VAL A 105 19.08 -6.95 -7.24
N TYR A 106 18.90 -8.26 -7.21
CA TYR A 106 18.41 -9.02 -8.37
C TYR A 106 17.01 -8.55 -8.77
N ILE A 107 16.07 -8.50 -7.82
CA ILE A 107 14.68 -8.09 -8.10
C ILE A 107 14.63 -6.64 -8.57
N GLN A 108 15.34 -5.72 -7.91
CA GLN A 108 15.37 -4.32 -8.30
C GLN A 108 15.88 -4.15 -9.74
N ASN A 109 16.97 -4.80 -10.09
CA ASN A 109 17.52 -4.75 -11.45
C ASN A 109 16.59 -5.38 -12.48
N TYR A 110 15.91 -6.47 -12.13
CA TYR A 110 14.92 -7.10 -13.00
C TYR A 110 13.76 -6.15 -13.28
N ILE A 111 13.19 -5.52 -12.26
CA ILE A 111 12.10 -4.55 -12.37
C ILE A 111 12.51 -3.36 -13.23
N HIS A 112 13.70 -2.77 -13.00
CA HIS A 112 14.20 -1.66 -13.80
C HIS A 112 14.38 -2.04 -15.27
N ARG A 113 14.85 -3.25 -15.57
CA ARG A 113 14.95 -3.74 -16.93
C ARG A 113 13.58 -3.88 -17.58
N GLN A 114 12.58 -4.44 -16.86
CA GLN A 114 11.21 -4.53 -17.38
C GLN A 114 10.63 -3.14 -17.68
N CYS A 115 10.92 -2.13 -16.86
CA CYS A 115 10.46 -0.76 -17.13
C CYS A 115 11.03 -0.21 -18.45
N ILE A 116 12.29 -0.50 -18.76
CA ILE A 116 12.93 -0.07 -20.01
C ILE A 116 12.39 -0.85 -21.20
N ASP A 117 12.40 -2.19 -21.12
CA ASP A 117 12.04 -3.08 -22.23
C ASP A 117 10.55 -2.93 -22.64
N GLU A 118 9.69 -2.64 -21.69
CA GLU A 118 8.24 -2.53 -21.87
C GLU A 118 7.73 -1.06 -21.89
N GLU A 119 8.65 -0.08 -21.85
CA GLU A 119 8.32 1.36 -21.81
C GLU A 119 7.33 1.73 -20.69
N MET A 120 7.60 1.22 -19.47
CA MET A 120 6.74 1.49 -18.33
C MET A 120 7.14 2.78 -17.61
N LEU A 121 6.13 3.51 -17.13
CA LEU A 121 6.31 4.63 -16.23
C LEU A 121 6.54 4.09 -14.80
N TYR A 122 7.65 4.45 -14.17
CA TYR A 122 7.96 4.03 -12.81
C TYR A 122 7.45 5.05 -11.78
N ILE A 123 6.67 4.59 -10.80
CA ILE A 123 6.26 5.39 -9.64
C ILE A 123 6.98 4.83 -8.41
N PRO A 124 7.97 5.54 -7.85
CA PRO A 124 8.73 5.06 -6.70
C PRO A 124 7.85 4.91 -5.44
N HIS A 125 8.21 3.95 -4.59
CA HIS A 125 7.66 3.92 -3.24
C HIS A 125 8.19 5.13 -2.42
N PRO A 126 7.39 5.77 -1.54
CA PRO A 126 7.81 6.97 -0.80
C PRO A 126 9.08 6.80 0.07
N ARG A 127 9.41 5.56 0.45
CA ARG A 127 10.62 5.22 1.24
C ARG A 127 11.74 4.61 0.38
N GLU A 128 11.59 4.59 -0.92
CA GLU A 128 12.61 4.04 -1.82
C GLU A 128 13.77 5.02 -1.97
N ASP A 129 14.98 4.50 -2.04
CA ASP A 129 16.17 5.31 -2.30
C ASP A 129 16.24 5.69 -3.79
N LEU A 130 15.86 6.93 -4.09
CA LEU A 130 15.79 7.45 -5.45
C LEU A 130 17.15 7.42 -6.17
N SER A 131 18.27 7.42 -5.43
CA SER A 131 19.61 7.33 -6.03
C SER A 131 19.92 5.96 -6.64
N ARG A 132 19.16 4.95 -6.28
CA ARG A 132 19.27 3.57 -6.79
C ARG A 132 18.34 3.29 -7.97
N ILE A 133 17.49 4.23 -8.35
CA ILE A 133 16.54 4.08 -9.46
C ILE A 133 17.25 4.44 -10.77
N ASN A 134 17.40 3.45 -11.66
CA ASN A 134 18.12 3.58 -12.93
C ASN A 134 17.17 3.68 -14.14
N VAL A 135 15.92 4.10 -13.93
CA VAL A 135 14.89 4.29 -14.96
C VAL A 135 14.22 5.65 -14.79
N PRO A 136 13.63 6.22 -15.85
CA PRO A 136 12.82 7.41 -15.70
C PRO A 136 11.65 7.15 -14.74
N PHE A 137 11.45 8.04 -13.78
CA PHE A 137 10.41 7.89 -12.77
C PHE A 137 9.60 9.17 -12.55
N VAL A 138 8.41 9.01 -12.01
CA VAL A 138 7.55 10.13 -11.63
C VAL A 138 8.10 10.77 -10.36
N SER A 139 8.53 12.02 -10.46
CA SER A 139 8.92 12.83 -9.29
C SER A 139 7.72 13.61 -8.81
N ASP A 140 6.86 12.98 -8.02
CA ASP A 140 5.66 13.57 -7.42
C ASP A 140 5.58 13.16 -5.95
N TRP A 141 5.16 14.08 -5.09
CA TRP A 141 5.02 13.84 -3.65
C TRP A 141 3.67 13.25 -3.26
N ARG A 142 2.72 13.21 -4.21
CA ARG A 142 1.39 12.64 -3.98
C ARG A 142 1.43 11.12 -3.88
N ILE A 143 0.38 10.55 -3.30
CA ILE A 143 0.23 9.09 -3.26
C ILE A 143 0.01 8.52 -4.67
N SER A 144 0.50 7.32 -4.90
CA SER A 144 0.44 6.64 -6.21
C SER A 144 -0.98 6.52 -6.75
N GLU A 145 -1.97 6.28 -5.89
CA GLU A 145 -3.38 6.21 -6.27
C GLU A 145 -3.86 7.50 -6.94
N GLN A 146 -3.50 8.66 -6.38
CA GLN A 146 -3.91 9.95 -6.95
C GLN A 146 -3.27 10.18 -8.32
N ILE A 147 -1.98 9.86 -8.46
CA ILE A 147 -1.25 9.98 -9.72
C ILE A 147 -1.90 9.10 -10.80
N ILE A 148 -2.26 7.86 -10.44
CA ILE A 148 -2.90 6.91 -11.36
C ILE A 148 -4.29 7.40 -11.77
N VAL A 149 -5.09 7.90 -10.83
CA VAL A 149 -6.42 8.44 -11.11
C VAL A 149 -6.36 9.66 -12.04
N ASP A 150 -5.34 10.51 -11.90
CA ASP A 150 -5.13 11.63 -12.81
C ASP A 150 -4.85 11.15 -14.25
N PHE A 151 -4.03 10.10 -14.44
CA PHE A 151 -3.84 9.49 -15.76
C PHE A 151 -5.15 8.93 -16.33
N ILE A 152 -5.96 8.24 -15.51
CA ILE A 152 -7.27 7.75 -15.92
C ILE A 152 -8.17 8.91 -16.37
N SER A 153 -8.18 10.00 -15.61
CA SER A 153 -8.94 11.22 -15.92
C SER A 153 -8.46 11.89 -17.21
N CYS A 154 -7.17 11.74 -17.56
CA CYS A 154 -6.60 12.18 -18.84
C CYS A 154 -6.86 11.20 -20.00
N GLY A 155 -7.67 10.15 -19.82
CA GLY A 155 -8.06 9.24 -20.89
C GLY A 155 -7.14 8.05 -21.09
N TYR A 156 -6.42 7.62 -20.06
CA TYR A 156 -5.62 6.40 -20.09
C TYR A 156 -6.37 5.21 -19.50
N GLU A 157 -6.12 4.02 -20.05
CA GLU A 157 -6.35 2.73 -19.43
C GLU A 157 -5.02 2.26 -18.83
N VAL A 158 -4.98 2.01 -17.52
CA VAL A 158 -3.74 1.75 -16.79
C VAL A 158 -3.54 0.26 -16.57
N TYR A 159 -2.40 -0.25 -17.02
CA TYR A 159 -1.88 -1.56 -16.62
C TYR A 159 -0.88 -1.35 -15.49
N LEU A 160 -1.29 -1.70 -14.29
CA LEU A 160 -0.54 -1.49 -13.06
C LEU A 160 0.25 -2.73 -12.70
N TYR A 161 1.58 -2.63 -12.68
CA TYR A 161 2.51 -3.69 -12.38
C TYR A 161 3.22 -3.44 -11.05
N GLY A 162 3.57 -4.51 -10.33
CA GLY A 162 4.34 -4.42 -9.10
C GLY A 162 4.11 -5.60 -8.16
N PHE A 163 4.58 -5.47 -6.94
CA PHE A 163 4.33 -6.41 -5.86
C PHE A 163 3.04 -6.06 -5.10
N PRO A 164 2.42 -7.02 -4.37
CA PRO A 164 1.21 -6.76 -3.60
C PRO A 164 1.37 -5.53 -2.70
N SER A 165 0.45 -4.58 -2.81
CA SER A 165 0.45 -3.35 -2.03
C SER A 165 -0.98 -2.81 -1.83
N SER A 166 -1.15 -1.86 -0.90
CA SER A 166 -2.43 -1.17 -0.70
C SER A 166 -2.95 -0.49 -1.96
N THR A 167 -2.07 0.05 -2.79
CA THR A 167 -2.43 0.69 -4.07
C THR A 167 -3.14 -0.30 -5.01
N PHE A 168 -2.65 -1.54 -5.12
CA PHE A 168 -3.33 -2.58 -5.91
C PHE A 168 -4.72 -2.86 -5.37
N PHE A 169 -4.82 -3.00 -4.05
CA PHE A 169 -6.10 -3.26 -3.41
C PHE A 169 -7.08 -2.10 -3.63
N ASN A 170 -6.64 -0.87 -3.44
CA ASN A 170 -7.46 0.34 -3.57
C ASN A 170 -7.97 0.56 -5.00
N LEU A 171 -7.18 0.18 -6.01
CA LEU A 171 -7.49 0.40 -7.42
C LEU A 171 -8.07 -0.82 -8.14
N SER A 172 -8.11 -2.00 -7.49
CA SER A 172 -8.55 -3.25 -8.12
C SER A 172 -9.99 -3.23 -8.63
N SER A 173 -10.85 -2.40 -8.05
CA SER A 173 -12.25 -2.24 -8.48
C SER A 173 -12.45 -1.17 -9.56
N ASN A 174 -11.41 -0.43 -9.91
CA ASN A 174 -11.50 0.60 -10.94
C ASN A 174 -11.56 -0.03 -12.33
N ALA A 175 -12.60 0.31 -13.12
CA ALA A 175 -12.83 -0.26 -14.45
C ALA A 175 -11.70 0.00 -15.46
N HIS A 176 -10.87 1.02 -15.22
CA HIS A 176 -9.79 1.46 -16.10
C HIS A 176 -8.40 1.04 -15.58
N VAL A 177 -8.34 0.19 -14.57
CA VAL A 177 -7.09 -0.36 -14.02
C VAL A 177 -7.05 -1.87 -14.16
N LYS A 178 -5.98 -2.37 -14.76
CA LYS A 178 -5.66 -3.80 -14.82
C LYS A 178 -4.45 -4.06 -13.95
N CYS A 179 -4.64 -4.77 -12.85
CA CYS A 179 -3.59 -5.10 -11.89
C CYS A 179 -2.83 -6.36 -12.32
N CYS A 180 -1.51 -6.24 -12.45
CA CYS A 180 -0.57 -7.30 -12.80
C CYS A 180 0.45 -7.46 -11.67
N ILE A 181 0.27 -8.47 -10.82
CA ILE A 181 1.11 -8.69 -9.64
C ILE A 181 2.29 -9.59 -10.02
N PHE A 182 3.51 -9.18 -9.66
CA PHE A 182 4.70 -10.01 -9.78
C PHE A 182 4.80 -10.99 -8.63
N MET A 183 5.03 -12.23 -8.97
CA MET A 183 5.34 -13.30 -8.03
C MET A 183 6.66 -13.96 -8.42
N THR A 184 7.50 -14.24 -7.43
CA THR A 184 8.79 -14.93 -7.62
C THR A 184 9.08 -15.80 -6.40
N ASP A 185 9.83 -16.87 -6.60
CA ASP A 185 10.32 -17.76 -5.53
C ASP A 185 11.28 -17.07 -4.53
N LYS A 186 11.85 -15.92 -4.93
CA LYS A 186 12.72 -15.10 -4.09
C LYS A 186 12.00 -14.28 -3.02
N LEU A 187 10.68 -14.13 -3.13
CA LEU A 187 9.91 -13.44 -2.10
C LEU A 187 9.89 -14.26 -0.80
N ARG A 188 9.83 -13.55 0.32
CA ARG A 188 9.54 -14.18 1.62
C ARG A 188 8.23 -14.95 1.56
N GLU A 189 8.15 -16.04 2.31
CA GLU A 189 6.96 -16.90 2.34
C GLU A 189 5.66 -16.14 2.63
N GLU A 190 5.74 -15.11 3.45
CA GLU A 190 4.59 -14.27 3.82
C GLU A 190 3.99 -13.45 2.66
N PHE A 191 4.69 -13.37 1.52
CA PHE A 191 4.23 -12.70 0.30
C PHE A 191 3.88 -13.68 -0.83
N LYS A 192 3.96 -15.00 -0.60
CA LYS A 192 3.68 -16.02 -1.61
C LYS A 192 2.25 -16.57 -1.53
N ASP A 193 1.55 -16.35 -0.42
CA ASP A 193 0.15 -16.71 -0.17
C ASP A 193 -0.76 -15.50 -0.45
#